data_0678968deb5c87a2e65ec71f5d6854b0
#
_entry.id   0678968deb5c87a2e65ec71f5d6854b0
#
_cell.length_a   1.000
_cell.length_b   1.000
_cell.length_c   1.000
_cell.angle_alpha   90.00
_cell.angle_beta   90.00
_cell.angle_gamma   90.00
#
_symmetry.space_group_name_H-M   'P 1'
#
loop_
_entity.id
_entity.type
_entity.pdbx_description
1 polymer ?
#
loop_
_entity_poly.entity_id
_entity_poly.type
_entity_poly.pdbx_seq_one_letter_code
_entity_poly.pdbx_strand_id
1 'polypeptide(L)'
;MKIVFLGLSITSSWGNGHATNYRALVRELSGRGHDVLFCERDVPWYAENRDLPRPPWGRTALYDSVEQLRAEHAEDVAAADLVVVGSFVPEGVAIAEWALETATGTTAFYDIDTPVTLAKLRGGDREYLAPDLVPRFDLYLSFTGGPTLEVLEEEFGAHRVVAFYCLVDPDAYRPVAAEKRWDLGYLGTYSDDRQPALKRLLIETARRAPQLSFVVAGPQYPPEIEWPDNVERIEHVAPGDHPAFYASQRFSLNVTRPEMRAAGWSPSVRLFESAACEVPVISDRWEGLEQIFTVDEEILIADCAQDVFDFLGETGEEESACIAGRARERVLAEHTAERRCEQLEREVEAVPAR
;
A
#
# COMPACT_ATOMS: atom_id res chain seq x y z
N MET A 1 7.77 -23.39 0.49
CA MET A 1 6.63 -23.44 -0.45
C MET A 1 7.07 -22.95 -1.82
N LYS A 2 6.43 -23.45 -2.87
CA LYS A 2 6.41 -22.84 -4.20
C LYS A 2 5.26 -21.85 -4.28
N ILE A 3 5.55 -20.58 -4.56
CA ILE A 3 4.55 -19.49 -4.55
C ILE A 3 4.56 -18.79 -5.92
N VAL A 4 3.40 -18.67 -6.53
CA VAL A 4 3.22 -17.92 -7.77
C VAL A 4 2.37 -16.69 -7.52
N PHE A 5 2.90 -15.50 -7.80
CA PHE A 5 2.15 -14.25 -7.83
C PHE A 5 1.79 -13.89 -9.28
N LEU A 6 0.52 -13.69 -9.53
CA LEU A 6 -0.03 -13.07 -10.73
C LEU A 6 -0.39 -11.64 -10.34
N GLY A 7 0.60 -10.74 -10.35
CA GLY A 7 0.52 -9.43 -9.72
C GLY A 7 0.57 -8.26 -10.70
N LEU A 8 0.21 -7.07 -10.22
CA LEU A 8 0.12 -5.88 -11.04
C LEU A 8 1.49 -5.43 -11.57
N SER A 9 2.43 -5.16 -10.68
CA SER A 9 3.80 -4.79 -11.04
C SER A 9 4.76 -4.94 -9.86
N ILE A 10 5.94 -5.46 -10.12
CA ILE A 10 7.09 -5.49 -9.22
C ILE A 10 8.28 -4.74 -9.83
N THR A 11 8.30 -4.59 -11.17
CA THR A 11 9.41 -3.98 -11.90
C THR A 11 9.34 -2.46 -11.94
N SER A 12 8.15 -1.87 -11.76
CA SER A 12 7.94 -0.42 -11.77
C SER A 12 7.15 0.05 -10.56
N SER A 13 7.66 1.07 -9.87
CA SER A 13 6.97 1.78 -8.78
C SER A 13 6.31 3.08 -9.25
N TRP A 14 6.37 3.40 -10.52
CA TRP A 14 5.85 4.66 -11.08
C TRP A 14 4.34 4.78 -10.91
N GLY A 15 3.91 5.75 -10.09
CA GLY A 15 2.48 5.96 -9.77
C GLY A 15 1.81 4.77 -9.10
N ASN A 16 2.57 3.83 -8.55
CA ASN A 16 2.12 2.51 -8.12
C ASN A 16 2.70 2.13 -6.75
N GLY A 17 1.92 2.37 -5.69
CA GLY A 17 2.28 1.95 -4.33
C GLY A 17 2.26 0.42 -4.11
N HIS A 18 1.67 -0.35 -5.02
CA HIS A 18 1.62 -1.82 -4.94
C HIS A 18 3.01 -2.44 -5.08
N ALA A 19 3.87 -1.85 -5.93
CA ALA A 19 5.19 -2.38 -6.19
C ALA A 19 6.07 -2.46 -4.93
N THR A 20 6.00 -1.47 -4.03
CA THR A 20 6.78 -1.49 -2.78
C THR A 20 6.33 -2.64 -1.86
N ASN A 21 5.02 -2.91 -1.79
CA ASN A 21 4.48 -4.04 -1.03
C ASN A 21 4.90 -5.38 -1.63
N TYR A 22 4.75 -5.56 -2.96
CA TYR A 22 5.18 -6.80 -3.63
C TYR A 22 6.68 -7.02 -3.49
N ARG A 23 7.51 -5.99 -3.66
CA ARG A 23 8.96 -6.08 -3.52
C ARG A 23 9.36 -6.56 -2.13
N ALA A 24 8.79 -5.95 -1.08
CA ALA A 24 9.09 -6.32 0.29
C ALA A 24 8.60 -7.74 0.62
N LEU A 25 7.39 -8.11 0.17
CA LEU A 25 6.82 -9.44 0.39
C LEU A 25 7.62 -10.54 -0.33
N VAL A 26 7.93 -10.34 -1.63
CA VAL A 26 8.70 -11.30 -2.43
C VAL A 26 10.14 -11.44 -1.91
N ARG A 27 10.77 -10.33 -1.50
CA ARG A 27 12.10 -10.32 -0.88
C ARG A 27 12.12 -11.19 0.37
N GLU A 28 11.18 -10.94 1.27
CA GLU A 28 11.11 -11.65 2.55
C GLU A 28 10.79 -13.14 2.35
N LEU A 29 9.79 -13.48 1.54
CA LEU A 29 9.45 -14.87 1.22
C LEU A 29 10.64 -15.62 0.62
N SER A 30 11.36 -14.99 -0.32
CA SER A 30 12.57 -15.59 -0.90
C SER A 30 13.68 -15.77 0.13
N GLY A 31 13.87 -14.79 1.04
CA GLY A 31 14.81 -14.86 2.15
C GLY A 31 14.51 -15.98 3.13
N ARG A 32 13.24 -16.31 3.32
CA ARG A 32 12.74 -17.43 4.14
C ARG A 32 12.84 -18.80 3.44
N GLY A 33 13.36 -18.82 2.20
CA GLY A 33 13.61 -20.05 1.45
C GLY A 33 12.42 -20.54 0.61
N HIS A 34 11.41 -19.70 0.36
CA HIS A 34 10.35 -20.04 -0.58
C HIS A 34 10.83 -19.86 -2.03
N ASP A 35 10.38 -20.74 -2.94
CA ASP A 35 10.55 -20.58 -4.40
C ASP A 35 9.43 -19.68 -4.93
N VAL A 36 9.75 -18.41 -5.19
CA VAL A 36 8.78 -17.39 -5.59
C VAL A 36 8.91 -17.06 -7.06
N LEU A 37 7.81 -17.16 -7.80
CA LEU A 37 7.65 -16.63 -9.16
C LEU A 37 6.64 -15.48 -9.16
N PHE A 38 7.04 -14.33 -9.67
CA PHE A 38 6.17 -13.18 -9.90
C PHE A 38 5.95 -12.98 -11.40
N CYS A 39 4.70 -13.10 -11.86
CA CYS A 39 4.30 -12.83 -13.23
C CYS A 39 3.67 -11.43 -13.31
N GLU A 40 4.21 -10.58 -14.17
CA GLU A 40 3.78 -9.20 -14.41
C GLU A 40 3.41 -9.01 -15.88
N ARG A 41 2.24 -8.40 -16.14
CA ARG A 41 1.86 -8.00 -17.50
C ARG A 41 2.78 -6.89 -17.99
N ASP A 42 3.44 -7.09 -19.14
CA ASP A 42 4.27 -6.07 -19.77
C ASP A 42 3.39 -5.04 -20.47
N VAL A 43 3.09 -3.94 -19.74
CA VAL A 43 2.31 -2.83 -20.27
C VAL A 43 3.21 -1.61 -20.50
N PRO A 44 3.00 -0.80 -21.56
CA PRO A 44 3.86 0.33 -21.90
C PRO A 44 4.09 1.31 -20.74
N TRP A 45 3.06 1.57 -19.95
CA TRP A 45 3.12 2.46 -18.79
C TRP A 45 4.19 2.05 -17.78
N TYR A 46 4.30 0.76 -17.45
CA TYR A 46 5.34 0.26 -16.55
C TYR A 46 6.65 0.02 -17.27
N ALA A 47 6.62 -0.46 -18.52
CA ALA A 47 7.81 -0.73 -19.31
C ALA A 47 8.73 0.49 -19.48
N GLU A 48 8.13 1.66 -19.68
CA GLU A 48 8.84 2.93 -19.86
C GLU A 48 9.39 3.52 -18.53
N ASN A 49 8.91 3.02 -17.39
CA ASN A 49 9.20 3.58 -16.07
C ASN A 49 9.72 2.52 -15.07
N ARG A 50 10.44 1.51 -15.52
CA ARG A 50 11.00 0.47 -14.66
C ARG A 50 12.20 1.00 -13.86
N ASP A 51 12.00 1.19 -12.57
CA ASP A 51 13.06 1.52 -11.61
C ASP A 51 13.77 0.26 -11.06
N LEU A 52 13.15 -0.93 -11.16
CA LEU A 52 13.73 -2.22 -10.77
C LEU A 52 13.45 -3.30 -11.83
N PRO A 53 14.02 -3.21 -13.04
CA PRO A 53 13.69 -4.09 -14.15
C PRO A 53 14.01 -5.58 -13.92
N ARG A 54 14.88 -5.88 -12.96
CA ARG A 54 15.28 -7.24 -12.56
C ARG A 54 15.35 -7.32 -11.04
N PRO A 55 14.22 -7.56 -10.34
CA PRO A 55 14.23 -7.80 -8.92
C PRO A 55 15.21 -8.93 -8.56
N PRO A 56 16.09 -8.75 -7.56
CA PRO A 56 17.10 -9.76 -7.22
C PRO A 56 16.55 -10.91 -6.37
N TRP A 57 15.26 -10.92 -6.11
CA TRP A 57 14.58 -11.92 -5.28
C TRP A 57 13.59 -12.73 -6.09
N GLY A 58 13.59 -14.04 -5.89
CA GLY A 58 12.71 -14.94 -6.64
C GLY A 58 12.96 -14.89 -8.16
N ARG A 59 11.96 -15.32 -8.91
CA ARG A 59 11.93 -15.24 -10.38
C ARG A 59 10.87 -14.22 -10.79
N THR A 60 11.18 -13.35 -11.74
CA THR A 60 10.20 -12.44 -12.34
C THR A 60 10.01 -12.79 -13.81
N ALA A 61 8.77 -12.99 -14.24
CA ALA A 61 8.37 -13.25 -15.60
C ALA A 61 7.48 -12.12 -16.11
N LEU A 62 7.85 -11.54 -17.25
CA LEU A 62 7.01 -10.59 -17.97
C LEU A 62 6.24 -11.33 -19.06
N TYR A 63 4.97 -11.00 -19.26
CA TYR A 63 4.15 -11.60 -20.31
C TYR A 63 3.35 -10.54 -21.08
N ASP A 64 3.16 -10.77 -22.38
CA ASP A 64 2.47 -9.84 -23.29
C ASP A 64 0.98 -10.17 -23.45
N SER A 65 0.54 -11.40 -23.15
CA SER A 65 -0.85 -11.82 -23.26
C SER A 65 -1.20 -12.93 -22.26
N VAL A 66 -2.48 -13.11 -21.96
CA VAL A 66 -2.97 -14.21 -21.13
C VAL A 66 -2.64 -15.57 -21.75
N GLU A 67 -2.67 -15.67 -23.09
CA GLU A 67 -2.31 -16.88 -23.84
C GLU A 67 -0.84 -17.24 -23.61
N GLN A 68 0.07 -16.27 -23.68
CA GLN A 68 1.49 -16.46 -23.37
C GLN A 68 1.69 -16.90 -21.92
N LEU A 69 1.07 -16.19 -20.97
CA LEU A 69 1.13 -16.54 -19.55
C LEU A 69 0.72 -18.00 -19.32
N ARG A 70 -0.39 -18.42 -19.90
CA ARG A 70 -0.89 -19.80 -19.82
C ARG A 70 0.08 -20.81 -20.46
N ALA A 71 0.62 -20.49 -21.63
CA ALA A 71 1.51 -21.39 -22.35
C ALA A 71 2.85 -21.60 -21.63
N GLU A 72 3.39 -20.56 -21.00
CA GLU A 72 4.73 -20.58 -20.41
C GLU A 72 4.74 -20.98 -18.92
N HIS A 73 3.63 -20.71 -18.18
CA HIS A 73 3.61 -20.86 -16.72
C HIS A 73 2.49 -21.77 -16.16
N ALA A 74 1.81 -22.56 -17.03
CA ALA A 74 0.80 -23.51 -16.55
C ALA A 74 1.37 -24.54 -15.58
N GLU A 75 2.57 -25.04 -15.84
CA GLU A 75 3.24 -26.01 -14.95
C GLU A 75 3.66 -25.37 -13.61
N ASP A 76 4.12 -24.10 -13.64
CA ASP A 76 4.46 -23.38 -12.42
C ASP A 76 3.22 -23.20 -11.54
N VAL A 77 2.07 -22.78 -12.12
CA VAL A 77 0.79 -22.57 -11.43
C VAL A 77 0.22 -23.89 -10.89
N ALA A 78 0.25 -24.96 -11.71
CA ALA A 78 -0.24 -26.28 -11.30
C ALA A 78 0.58 -26.89 -10.16
N ALA A 79 1.89 -26.63 -10.12
CA ALA A 79 2.81 -27.19 -9.12
C ALA A 79 3.02 -26.27 -7.91
N ALA A 80 2.35 -25.12 -7.84
CA ALA A 80 2.48 -24.17 -6.74
C ALA A 80 1.73 -24.65 -5.49
N ASP A 81 2.35 -24.47 -4.32
CA ASP A 81 1.68 -24.63 -3.02
C ASP A 81 0.69 -23.49 -2.76
N LEU A 82 1.00 -22.29 -3.30
CA LEU A 82 0.17 -21.09 -3.21
C LEU A 82 0.20 -20.31 -4.53
N VAL A 83 -0.99 -19.99 -5.05
CA VAL A 83 -1.17 -19.07 -6.18
C VAL A 83 -1.91 -17.82 -5.71
N VAL A 84 -1.29 -16.66 -5.87
CA VAL A 84 -1.83 -15.36 -5.46
C VAL A 84 -2.18 -14.54 -6.69
N VAL A 85 -3.45 -14.18 -6.84
CA VAL A 85 -3.91 -13.23 -7.87
C VAL A 85 -4.10 -11.87 -7.23
N GLY A 86 -3.44 -10.84 -7.74
CA GLY A 86 -3.53 -9.47 -7.22
C GLY A 86 -4.67 -8.66 -7.83
N SER A 87 -5.13 -7.65 -7.10
CA SER A 87 -6.06 -6.65 -7.64
C SER A 87 -5.37 -5.80 -8.74
N PHE A 88 -6.18 -5.20 -9.61
CA PHE A 88 -5.77 -4.35 -10.74
C PHE A 88 -4.93 -5.04 -11.83
N VAL A 89 -4.76 -6.35 -11.79
CA VAL A 89 -4.06 -7.06 -12.85
C VAL A 89 -4.85 -6.93 -14.16
N PRO A 90 -4.22 -6.49 -15.27
CA PRO A 90 -4.90 -6.42 -16.56
C PRO A 90 -5.47 -7.78 -16.97
N GLU A 91 -6.71 -7.80 -17.49
CA GLU A 91 -7.44 -9.04 -17.81
C GLU A 91 -7.57 -9.99 -16.59
N GLY A 92 -7.64 -9.43 -15.37
CA GLY A 92 -7.54 -10.18 -14.12
C GLY A 92 -8.64 -11.22 -13.94
N VAL A 93 -9.86 -11.01 -14.47
CA VAL A 93 -10.93 -12.03 -14.46
C VAL A 93 -10.50 -13.29 -15.19
N ALA A 94 -9.97 -13.17 -16.43
CA ALA A 94 -9.49 -14.31 -17.22
C ALA A 94 -8.29 -15.02 -16.58
N ILE A 95 -7.42 -14.25 -15.92
CA ILE A 95 -6.26 -14.77 -15.18
C ILE A 95 -6.72 -15.51 -13.92
N ALA A 96 -7.67 -14.94 -13.15
CA ALA A 96 -8.23 -15.56 -11.97
C ALA A 96 -8.96 -16.86 -12.29
N GLU A 97 -9.81 -16.88 -13.33
CA GLU A 97 -10.49 -18.10 -13.81
C GLU A 97 -9.47 -19.21 -14.12
N TRP A 98 -8.45 -18.85 -14.91
CA TRP A 98 -7.39 -19.81 -15.26
C TRP A 98 -6.59 -20.29 -14.06
N ALA A 99 -6.21 -19.39 -13.15
CA ALA A 99 -5.48 -19.76 -11.94
C ALA A 99 -6.28 -20.73 -11.08
N LEU A 100 -7.58 -20.45 -10.87
CA LEU A 100 -8.49 -21.29 -10.10
C LEU A 100 -8.74 -22.67 -10.72
N GLU A 101 -8.68 -22.77 -12.05
CA GLU A 101 -8.83 -24.04 -12.80
C GLU A 101 -7.53 -24.86 -12.82
N THR A 102 -6.36 -24.18 -12.75
CA THR A 102 -5.05 -24.82 -12.96
C THR A 102 -4.36 -25.17 -11.64
N ALA A 103 -4.50 -24.33 -10.62
CA ALA A 103 -3.85 -24.52 -9.34
C ALA A 103 -4.34 -25.79 -8.61
N THR A 104 -3.40 -26.55 -8.07
CA THR A 104 -3.69 -27.72 -7.23
C THR A 104 -3.50 -27.41 -5.74
N GLY A 105 -2.73 -26.39 -5.41
CA GLY A 105 -2.53 -25.87 -4.05
C GLY A 105 -3.52 -24.78 -3.68
N THR A 106 -3.22 -24.04 -2.61
CA THR A 106 -4.04 -22.94 -2.10
C THR A 106 -4.09 -21.79 -3.09
N THR A 107 -5.27 -21.20 -3.27
CA THR A 107 -5.49 -20.02 -4.10
C THR A 107 -5.88 -18.83 -3.25
N ALA A 108 -5.26 -17.66 -3.50
CA ALA A 108 -5.53 -16.44 -2.77
C ALA A 108 -5.80 -15.27 -3.71
N PHE A 109 -6.76 -14.42 -3.36
CA PHE A 109 -6.89 -13.10 -3.98
C PHE A 109 -6.27 -12.05 -3.05
N TYR A 110 -5.33 -11.26 -3.57
CA TYR A 110 -4.63 -10.21 -2.82
C TYR A 110 -5.13 -8.83 -3.23
N ASP A 111 -6.00 -8.27 -2.40
CA ASP A 111 -6.71 -7.03 -2.67
C ASP A 111 -6.09 -5.85 -1.95
N ILE A 112 -5.35 -5.06 -2.70
CA ILE A 112 -4.58 -3.93 -2.20
C ILE A 112 -5.44 -2.67 -1.99
N ASP A 113 -6.64 -2.60 -2.62
CA ASP A 113 -7.57 -1.47 -2.52
C ASP A 113 -9.02 -1.97 -2.30
N THR A 114 -9.26 -2.76 -1.29
CA THR A 114 -10.52 -3.47 -1.06
C THR A 114 -11.79 -2.61 -1.14
N PRO A 115 -11.86 -1.38 -0.57
CA PRO A 115 -13.05 -0.54 -0.73
C PRO A 115 -13.35 -0.17 -2.18
N VAL A 116 -12.31 0.04 -3.00
CA VAL A 116 -12.46 0.30 -4.44
C VAL A 116 -12.93 -0.96 -5.16
N THR A 117 -12.37 -2.13 -4.83
CA THR A 117 -12.79 -3.42 -5.37
C THR A 117 -14.28 -3.68 -5.09
N LEU A 118 -14.72 -3.47 -3.85
CA LEU A 118 -16.14 -3.65 -3.48
C LEU A 118 -17.06 -2.69 -4.25
N ALA A 119 -16.67 -1.44 -4.42
CA ALA A 119 -17.43 -0.48 -5.22
C ALA A 119 -17.54 -0.92 -6.69
N LYS A 120 -16.46 -1.43 -7.28
CA LYS A 120 -16.42 -1.99 -8.64
C LYS A 120 -17.35 -3.22 -8.76
N LEU A 121 -17.25 -4.18 -7.86
CA LEU A 121 -18.08 -5.39 -7.84
C LEU A 121 -19.58 -5.04 -7.76
N ARG A 122 -19.98 -4.12 -6.88
CA ARG A 122 -21.36 -3.62 -6.76
C ARG A 122 -21.82 -2.87 -7.99
N GLY A 123 -20.89 -2.17 -8.66
CA GLY A 123 -21.13 -1.47 -9.92
C GLY A 123 -21.20 -2.38 -11.15
N GLY A 124 -20.94 -3.68 -10.99
CA GLY A 124 -20.91 -4.65 -12.09
C GLY A 124 -19.65 -4.57 -12.96
N ASP A 125 -18.60 -3.88 -12.50
CA ASP A 125 -17.29 -3.85 -13.14
C ASP A 125 -16.60 -5.23 -12.98
N ARG A 126 -16.03 -5.73 -14.07
CA ARG A 126 -15.38 -7.05 -14.16
C ARG A 126 -13.95 -6.92 -14.72
N GLU A 127 -13.28 -5.84 -14.44
CA GLU A 127 -11.94 -5.57 -14.97
C GLU A 127 -10.91 -6.60 -14.49
N TYR A 128 -10.79 -6.77 -13.16
CA TYR A 128 -9.80 -7.68 -12.57
C TYR A 128 -10.39 -8.72 -11.61
N LEU A 129 -11.62 -8.54 -11.14
CA LEU A 129 -12.33 -9.50 -10.30
C LEU A 129 -13.81 -9.50 -10.66
N ALA A 130 -14.44 -10.66 -10.60
CA ALA A 130 -15.89 -10.81 -10.76
C ALA A 130 -16.52 -11.36 -9.48
N PRO A 131 -17.78 -10.99 -9.14
CA PRO A 131 -18.44 -11.47 -7.92
C PRO A 131 -18.48 -12.98 -7.78
N ASP A 132 -18.67 -13.70 -8.89
CA ASP A 132 -18.72 -15.16 -8.94
C ASP A 132 -17.36 -15.86 -8.76
N LEU A 133 -16.25 -15.11 -8.83
CA LEU A 133 -14.91 -15.61 -8.56
C LEU A 133 -14.51 -15.50 -7.08
N VAL A 134 -15.08 -14.53 -6.36
CA VAL A 134 -14.74 -14.30 -4.95
C VAL A 134 -14.87 -15.58 -4.10
N PRO A 135 -15.99 -16.33 -4.14
CA PRO A 135 -16.15 -17.55 -3.35
C PRO A 135 -15.34 -18.75 -3.86
N ARG A 136 -14.61 -18.62 -4.95
CA ARG A 136 -13.78 -19.70 -5.50
C ARG A 136 -12.34 -19.68 -4.97
N PHE A 137 -11.89 -18.55 -4.42
CA PHE A 137 -10.60 -18.46 -3.75
C PHE A 137 -10.65 -19.08 -2.36
N ASP A 138 -9.59 -19.78 -1.97
CA ASP A 138 -9.45 -20.35 -0.62
C ASP A 138 -9.21 -19.24 0.42
N LEU A 139 -8.48 -18.18 0.03
CA LEU A 139 -8.15 -17.02 0.87
C LEU A 139 -8.48 -15.70 0.16
N TYR A 140 -8.99 -14.75 0.91
CA TYR A 140 -9.09 -13.35 0.47
C TYR A 140 -8.25 -12.47 1.40
N LEU A 141 -7.16 -11.93 0.89
CA LEU A 141 -6.20 -11.11 1.62
C LEU A 141 -6.52 -9.63 1.37
N SER A 142 -7.14 -8.98 2.33
CA SER A 142 -7.65 -7.61 2.20
C SER A 142 -6.74 -6.59 2.89
N PHE A 143 -6.39 -5.48 2.22
CA PHE A 143 -5.72 -4.35 2.87
C PHE A 143 -6.62 -3.59 3.85
N THR A 144 -7.90 -3.87 3.85
CA THR A 144 -8.89 -3.26 4.75
C THR A 144 -9.41 -4.31 5.72
N GLY A 145 -9.43 -3.97 6.99
CA GLY A 145 -9.98 -4.81 8.06
C GLY A 145 -11.39 -4.41 8.47
N GLY A 146 -11.72 -4.67 9.74
CA GLY A 146 -13.00 -4.30 10.35
C GLY A 146 -14.22 -4.88 9.61
N PRO A 147 -15.36 -4.14 9.57
CA PRO A 147 -16.59 -4.62 8.94
C PRO A 147 -16.49 -4.97 7.46
N THR A 148 -15.45 -4.49 6.77
CA THR A 148 -15.21 -4.85 5.36
C THR A 148 -15.00 -6.35 5.17
N LEU A 149 -14.45 -7.04 6.16
CA LEU A 149 -14.24 -8.50 6.10
C LEU A 149 -15.59 -9.23 6.11
N GLU A 150 -16.53 -8.82 6.98
CA GLU A 150 -17.89 -9.37 7.04
C GLU A 150 -18.64 -9.15 5.73
N VAL A 151 -18.48 -7.97 5.10
CA VAL A 151 -19.08 -7.69 3.78
C VAL A 151 -18.55 -8.66 2.71
N LEU A 152 -17.27 -8.97 2.68
CA LEU A 152 -16.69 -9.93 1.74
C LEU A 152 -17.25 -11.35 1.95
N GLU A 153 -17.47 -11.75 3.20
CA GLU A 153 -18.03 -13.06 3.56
C GLU A 153 -19.54 -13.13 3.26
N GLU A 154 -20.32 -12.15 3.72
CA GLU A 154 -21.78 -12.20 3.68
C GLU A 154 -22.37 -11.80 2.31
N GLU A 155 -21.81 -10.76 1.66
CA GLU A 155 -22.32 -10.24 0.39
C GLU A 155 -21.72 -10.97 -0.82
N PHE A 156 -20.41 -11.29 -0.74
CA PHE A 156 -19.68 -11.87 -1.87
C PHE A 156 -19.30 -13.34 -1.69
N GLY A 157 -19.58 -13.93 -0.52
CA GLY A 157 -19.39 -15.35 -0.26
C GLY A 157 -17.94 -15.80 -0.14
N ALA A 158 -17.01 -14.90 0.19
CA ALA A 158 -15.63 -15.29 0.43
C ALA A 158 -15.54 -16.27 1.61
N HIS A 159 -14.76 -17.36 1.44
CA HIS A 159 -14.70 -18.43 2.46
C HIS A 159 -13.83 -18.10 3.67
N ARG A 160 -12.69 -17.46 3.43
CA ARG A 160 -11.74 -17.05 4.48
C ARG A 160 -11.18 -15.68 4.13
N VAL A 161 -11.60 -14.67 4.86
CA VAL A 161 -11.17 -13.29 4.68
C VAL A 161 -10.22 -12.88 5.78
N VAL A 162 -9.10 -12.28 5.42
CA VAL A 162 -8.04 -11.89 6.36
C VAL A 162 -7.68 -10.44 6.13
N ALA A 163 -7.64 -9.64 7.21
CA ALA A 163 -7.01 -8.33 7.17
C ALA A 163 -5.49 -8.53 6.95
N PHE A 164 -5.05 -8.28 5.73
CA PHE A 164 -3.66 -8.40 5.31
C PHE A 164 -3.16 -7.02 4.89
N TYR A 165 -3.00 -6.15 5.90
CA TYR A 165 -2.63 -4.76 5.71
C TYR A 165 -1.34 -4.59 4.93
N CYS A 166 -1.16 -3.42 4.31
CA CYS A 166 0.11 -3.03 3.71
C CYS A 166 1.27 -3.18 4.72
N LEU A 167 2.45 -3.21 4.21
CA LEU A 167 3.65 -3.54 4.97
C LEU A 167 4.79 -2.57 4.64
N VAL A 168 5.81 -2.57 5.49
CA VAL A 168 7.06 -1.86 5.23
C VAL A 168 8.25 -2.81 5.27
N ASP A 169 9.26 -2.53 4.45
CA ASP A 169 10.58 -3.13 4.52
C ASP A 169 11.46 -2.26 5.43
N PRO A 170 11.82 -2.69 6.64
CA PRO A 170 12.59 -1.88 7.59
C PRO A 170 14.05 -1.65 7.18
N ASP A 171 14.58 -2.40 6.22
CA ASP A 171 15.90 -2.13 5.65
C ASP A 171 15.85 -0.99 4.63
N ALA A 172 14.74 -0.92 3.86
CA ALA A 172 14.51 0.16 2.90
C ALA A 172 14.02 1.43 3.58
N TYR A 173 13.10 1.33 4.57
CA TYR A 173 12.52 2.45 5.30
C TYR A 173 13.05 2.47 6.73
N ARG A 174 14.03 3.33 6.99
CA ARG A 174 14.70 3.45 8.28
C ARG A 174 15.13 4.90 8.53
N PRO A 175 15.39 5.27 9.79
CA PRO A 175 15.92 6.58 10.10
C PRO A 175 17.24 6.83 9.37
N VAL A 176 17.35 7.99 8.75
CA VAL A 176 18.58 8.48 8.11
C VAL A 176 18.83 9.91 8.55
N ALA A 177 20.10 10.30 8.60
CA ALA A 177 20.45 11.69 8.91
C ALA A 177 20.10 12.59 7.72
N ALA A 178 19.27 13.61 7.97
CA ALA A 178 18.92 14.63 6.99
C ALA A 178 18.71 15.98 7.68
N GLU A 179 18.97 17.06 6.98
CA GLU A 179 18.62 18.40 7.43
C GLU A 179 17.10 18.59 7.34
N LYS A 180 16.48 19.15 8.38
CA LYS A 180 15.05 19.49 8.35
C LYS A 180 14.84 20.69 7.41
N ARG A 181 14.16 20.44 6.30
CA ARG A 181 13.86 21.43 5.24
C ARG A 181 12.41 21.89 5.30
N TRP A 182 11.52 21.02 5.73
CA TRP A 182 10.09 21.27 5.71
C TRP A 182 9.45 20.97 7.07
N ASP A 183 8.53 21.84 7.46
CA ASP A 183 7.72 21.63 8.67
C ASP A 183 6.69 20.54 8.47
N LEU A 184 6.08 20.46 7.28
CA LEU A 184 5.12 19.42 6.91
C LEU A 184 5.31 18.98 5.46
N GLY A 185 5.36 17.67 5.23
CA GLY A 185 5.44 17.11 3.89
C GLY A 185 4.35 16.08 3.58
N TYR A 186 3.98 16.01 2.32
CA TYR A 186 3.06 15.00 1.78
C TYR A 186 3.68 14.30 0.59
N LEU A 187 3.67 12.97 0.59
CA LEU A 187 4.11 12.14 -0.55
C LEU A 187 2.90 11.38 -1.11
N GLY A 188 2.55 11.64 -2.35
CA GLY A 188 1.47 10.91 -3.03
C GLY A 188 1.14 11.46 -4.41
N THR A 189 0.83 10.55 -5.33
CA THR A 189 0.30 10.88 -6.66
C THR A 189 -1.01 11.65 -6.53
N TYR A 190 -1.23 12.62 -7.41
CA TYR A 190 -2.51 13.32 -7.45
C TYR A 190 -3.69 12.38 -7.66
N SER A 191 -4.80 12.70 -7.03
CA SER A 191 -6.11 12.17 -7.37
C SER A 191 -7.19 13.18 -6.94
N ASP A 192 -8.23 13.32 -7.76
CA ASP A 192 -9.33 14.28 -7.53
C ASP A 192 -10.01 14.04 -6.17
N ASP A 193 -10.12 12.79 -5.76
CA ASP A 193 -10.76 12.37 -4.51
C ASP A 193 -9.97 12.78 -3.26
N ARG A 194 -8.64 12.81 -3.30
CA ARG A 194 -7.77 13.22 -2.17
C ARG A 194 -7.53 14.72 -2.11
N GLN A 195 -7.66 15.41 -3.23
CA GLN A 195 -7.34 16.84 -3.31
C GLN A 195 -8.12 17.72 -2.32
N PRO A 196 -9.43 17.49 -2.03
CA PRO A 196 -10.14 18.28 -1.02
C PRO A 196 -9.53 18.16 0.39
N ALA A 197 -9.09 16.95 0.80
CA ALA A 197 -8.47 16.75 2.08
C ALA A 197 -7.04 17.34 2.14
N LEU A 198 -6.25 17.16 1.07
CA LEU A 198 -4.93 17.79 0.96
C LEU A 198 -5.03 19.32 1.00
N LYS A 199 -6.02 19.89 0.31
CA LYS A 199 -6.30 21.34 0.36
C LYS A 199 -6.59 21.79 1.79
N ARG A 200 -7.51 21.09 2.48
CA ARG A 200 -7.94 21.42 3.84
C ARG A 200 -6.79 21.32 4.85
N LEU A 201 -5.99 20.25 4.80
CA LEU A 201 -4.99 19.96 5.83
C LEU A 201 -3.61 20.59 5.54
N LEU A 202 -3.18 20.71 4.27
CA LEU A 202 -1.87 21.24 3.94
C LEU A 202 -1.94 22.64 3.33
N ILE A 203 -2.71 22.84 2.24
CA ILE A 203 -2.69 24.11 1.50
C ILE A 203 -3.27 25.25 2.34
N GLU A 204 -4.37 25.00 3.07
CA GLU A 204 -4.97 26.02 3.94
C GLU A 204 -4.08 26.29 5.17
N THR A 205 -3.40 25.29 5.70
CA THR A 205 -2.41 25.48 6.77
C THR A 205 -1.23 26.32 6.26
N ALA A 206 -0.69 26.04 5.08
CA ALA A 206 0.40 26.80 4.48
C ALA A 206 0.04 28.27 4.28
N ARG A 207 -1.19 28.56 3.83
CA ARG A 207 -1.69 29.96 3.70
C ARG A 207 -1.78 30.70 5.03
N ARG A 208 -2.08 29.98 6.13
CA ARG A 208 -2.17 30.57 7.49
C ARG A 208 -0.81 30.75 8.15
N ALA A 209 0.18 29.96 7.73
CA ALA A 209 1.52 29.91 8.31
C ALA A 209 2.61 30.22 7.26
N PRO A 210 2.68 31.48 6.71
CA PRO A 210 3.63 31.82 5.66
C PRO A 210 5.10 31.74 6.11
N GLN A 211 5.37 31.67 7.42
CA GLN A 211 6.69 31.52 8.01
C GLN A 211 7.17 30.06 8.06
N LEU A 212 6.27 29.07 7.87
CA LEU A 212 6.59 27.66 7.84
C LEU A 212 6.80 27.18 6.40
N SER A 213 7.49 26.06 6.25
CA SER A 213 7.83 25.47 4.95
C SER A 213 7.09 24.13 4.75
N PHE A 214 6.57 23.94 3.56
CA PHE A 214 5.77 22.77 3.21
C PHE A 214 6.29 22.11 1.94
N VAL A 215 6.05 20.82 1.76
CA VAL A 215 6.34 20.11 0.51
C VAL A 215 5.20 19.17 0.13
N VAL A 216 4.89 19.14 -1.17
CA VAL A 216 4.02 18.12 -1.75
C VAL A 216 4.77 17.45 -2.89
N ALA A 217 5.06 16.17 -2.72
CA ALA A 217 5.79 15.35 -3.67
C ALA A 217 4.85 14.31 -4.31
N GLY A 218 4.97 14.12 -5.61
CA GLY A 218 4.20 13.16 -6.40
C GLY A 218 3.78 13.72 -7.76
N PRO A 219 3.54 12.83 -8.74
CA PRO A 219 3.19 13.22 -10.10
C PRO A 219 1.71 13.57 -10.28
N GLN A 220 1.39 14.07 -11.47
CA GLN A 220 0.05 14.28 -12.02
C GLN A 220 -0.77 15.43 -11.39
N TYR A 221 -0.17 16.29 -10.58
CA TYR A 221 -0.90 17.45 -10.05
C TYR A 221 -1.24 18.44 -11.17
N PRO A 222 -2.53 18.79 -11.35
CA PRO A 222 -2.94 19.74 -12.37
C PRO A 222 -2.32 21.13 -12.15
N PRO A 223 -1.97 21.84 -13.22
CA PRO A 223 -1.36 23.17 -13.14
C PRO A 223 -2.32 24.24 -12.58
N GLU A 224 -3.62 23.97 -12.55
CA GLU A 224 -4.67 24.85 -12.03
C GLU A 224 -4.66 24.94 -10.50
N ILE A 225 -3.93 24.08 -9.81
CA ILE A 225 -3.83 24.13 -8.35
C ILE A 225 -2.97 25.32 -7.95
N GLU A 226 -3.58 26.28 -7.27
CA GLU A 226 -2.88 27.43 -6.70
C GLU A 226 -2.12 27.04 -5.42
N TRP A 227 -0.82 26.83 -5.56
CA TRP A 227 0.07 26.54 -4.44
C TRP A 227 0.51 27.84 -3.75
N PRO A 228 0.49 27.92 -2.40
CA PRO A 228 1.14 28.99 -1.66
C PRO A 228 2.66 29.03 -1.91
N ASP A 229 3.27 30.21 -1.82
CA ASP A 229 4.70 30.39 -2.09
C ASP A 229 5.63 29.58 -1.17
N ASN A 230 5.14 29.20 0.00
CA ASN A 230 5.85 28.38 0.98
C ASN A 230 5.60 26.86 0.82
N VAL A 231 5.00 26.42 -0.30
CA VAL A 231 4.81 25.01 -0.65
C VAL A 231 5.72 24.65 -1.82
N GLU A 232 6.75 23.86 -1.56
CA GLU A 232 7.60 23.29 -2.59
C GLU A 232 6.88 22.12 -3.29
N ARG A 233 7.01 22.06 -4.63
CA ARG A 233 6.49 20.95 -5.45
C ARG A 233 7.61 20.10 -5.97
N ILE A 234 7.54 18.78 -5.76
CA ILE A 234 8.47 17.78 -6.28
C ILE A 234 7.65 16.79 -7.14
N GLU A 235 8.01 16.68 -8.42
CA GLU A 235 7.26 15.84 -9.37
C GLU A 235 7.33 14.35 -9.02
N HIS A 236 8.51 13.88 -8.57
CA HIS A 236 8.71 12.48 -8.23
C HIS A 236 9.84 12.34 -7.20
N VAL A 237 9.64 11.45 -6.24
CA VAL A 237 10.67 10.97 -5.33
C VAL A 237 10.80 9.47 -5.56
N ALA A 238 11.97 9.00 -5.94
CA ALA A 238 12.22 7.58 -6.15
C ALA A 238 12.14 6.82 -4.81
N PRO A 239 11.69 5.55 -4.78
CA PRO A 239 11.58 4.78 -3.52
C PRO A 239 12.86 4.73 -2.70
N GLY A 240 14.02 4.68 -3.34
CA GLY A 240 15.33 4.74 -2.65
C GLY A 240 15.59 6.06 -1.91
N ASP A 241 14.93 7.14 -2.30
CA ASP A 241 15.08 8.47 -1.70
C ASP A 241 13.98 8.79 -0.67
N HIS A 242 12.95 7.92 -0.53
CA HIS A 242 11.87 8.11 0.44
C HIS A 242 12.37 8.31 1.87
N PRO A 243 13.35 7.53 2.40
CA PRO A 243 13.84 7.75 3.76
C PRO A 243 14.44 9.15 3.97
N ALA A 244 15.21 9.65 3.01
CA ALA A 244 15.79 11.00 3.08
C ALA A 244 14.70 12.09 2.94
N PHE A 245 13.70 11.86 2.07
CA PHE A 245 12.57 12.75 1.92
C PHE A 245 11.75 12.84 3.23
N TYR A 246 11.40 11.70 3.85
CA TYR A 246 10.72 11.69 5.15
C TYR A 246 11.59 12.36 6.24
N ALA A 247 12.84 11.97 6.36
CA ALA A 247 13.75 12.51 7.38
C ALA A 247 13.97 14.03 7.27
N SER A 248 13.77 14.63 6.08
CA SER A 248 13.85 16.07 5.87
C SER A 248 12.63 16.86 6.31
N GLN A 249 11.59 16.19 6.84
CA GLN A 249 10.35 16.79 7.35
C GLN A 249 10.33 16.77 8.88
N ARG A 250 9.71 17.78 9.51
CA ARG A 250 9.39 17.70 10.93
C ARG A 250 8.20 16.76 11.16
N PHE A 251 7.16 16.87 10.32
CA PHE A 251 5.99 16.01 10.30
C PHE A 251 5.66 15.54 8.89
N SER A 252 5.16 14.32 8.77
CA SER A 252 4.60 13.77 7.53
C SER A 252 3.09 13.81 7.58
N LEU A 253 2.44 14.27 6.51
CA LEU A 253 0.99 14.26 6.39
C LEU A 253 0.51 12.98 5.72
N ASN A 254 -0.47 12.33 6.32
CA ASN A 254 -1.28 11.31 5.66
C ASN A 254 -2.65 11.87 5.29
N VAL A 255 -3.05 11.62 4.05
CA VAL A 255 -4.42 11.90 3.55
C VAL A 255 -4.97 10.61 3.00
N THR A 256 -6.10 10.19 3.55
CA THR A 256 -6.77 8.94 3.19
C THR A 256 -7.80 9.18 2.09
N ARG A 257 -7.92 8.25 1.15
CA ARG A 257 -8.96 8.31 0.09
C ARG A 257 -10.36 8.20 0.72
N PRO A 258 -11.38 8.90 0.17
CA PRO A 258 -12.72 8.89 0.74
C PRO A 258 -13.32 7.49 0.92
N GLU A 259 -13.10 6.58 -0.04
CA GLU A 259 -13.59 5.20 0.03
C GLU A 259 -12.92 4.44 1.20
N MET A 260 -11.61 4.61 1.37
CA MET A 260 -10.85 4.00 2.47
C MET A 260 -11.28 4.58 3.82
N ARG A 261 -11.48 5.91 3.86
CA ARG A 261 -11.94 6.59 5.06
C ARG A 261 -13.36 6.19 5.44
N ALA A 262 -14.25 6.00 4.47
CA ALA A 262 -15.62 5.55 4.69
C ALA A 262 -15.69 4.09 5.15
N ALA A 263 -14.81 3.23 4.65
CA ALA A 263 -14.70 1.84 5.08
C ALA A 263 -14.08 1.70 6.47
N GLY A 264 -13.18 2.62 6.84
CA GLY A 264 -12.34 2.48 8.03
C GLY A 264 -11.31 1.36 7.90
N TRP A 265 -10.55 1.10 8.93
CA TRP A 265 -9.53 0.02 9.00
C TRP A 265 -8.70 -0.15 7.72
N SER A 266 -8.38 0.95 7.05
CA SER A 266 -7.71 0.93 5.74
C SER A 266 -6.46 1.83 5.73
N PRO A 267 -5.37 1.40 6.39
CA PRO A 267 -4.15 2.18 6.48
C PRO A 267 -3.47 2.31 5.12
N SER A 268 -2.95 3.50 4.84
CA SER A 268 -2.09 3.68 3.67
C SER A 268 -0.64 3.29 3.97
N VAL A 269 0.10 2.86 2.95
CA VAL A 269 1.54 2.53 3.05
C VAL A 269 2.34 3.66 3.69
N ARG A 270 1.99 4.92 3.41
CA ARG A 270 2.67 6.13 3.91
C ARG A 270 2.73 6.18 5.43
N LEU A 271 1.68 5.72 6.12
CA LEU A 271 1.67 5.65 7.58
C LEU A 271 2.83 4.80 8.10
N PHE A 272 3.03 3.63 7.49
CA PHE A 272 4.08 2.71 7.92
C PHE A 272 5.47 3.13 7.44
N GLU A 273 5.58 3.66 6.23
CA GLU A 273 6.84 4.16 5.68
C GLU A 273 7.39 5.33 6.49
N SER A 274 6.55 6.33 6.79
CA SER A 274 6.95 7.50 7.58
C SER A 274 7.30 7.10 9.02
N ALA A 275 6.48 6.26 9.66
CA ALA A 275 6.74 5.77 11.01
C ALA A 275 8.03 4.93 11.07
N ALA A 276 8.29 4.06 10.08
CA ALA A 276 9.54 3.29 10.01
C ALA A 276 10.78 4.19 9.84
N CYS A 277 10.62 5.34 9.17
CA CYS A 277 11.66 6.37 9.05
C CYS A 277 11.79 7.25 10.31
N GLU A 278 11.01 6.97 11.37
CA GLU A 278 11.00 7.74 12.64
C GLU A 278 10.63 9.22 12.41
N VAL A 279 9.58 9.44 11.59
CA VAL A 279 9.00 10.77 11.35
C VAL A 279 7.54 10.74 11.82
N PRO A 280 7.14 11.67 12.73
CA PRO A 280 5.80 11.68 13.28
C PRO A 280 4.78 12.00 12.19
N VAL A 281 3.63 11.32 12.25
CA VAL A 281 2.57 11.44 11.25
C VAL A 281 1.40 12.24 11.81
N ILE A 282 0.95 13.22 11.02
CA ILE A 282 -0.36 13.85 11.17
C ILE A 282 -1.29 13.20 10.13
N SER A 283 -2.42 12.64 10.53
CA SER A 283 -3.37 11.95 9.65
C SER A 283 -4.77 12.53 9.78
N ASP A 284 -5.55 12.44 8.71
CA ASP A 284 -7.00 12.58 8.80
C ASP A 284 -7.61 11.41 9.58
N ARG A 285 -8.82 11.64 10.15
CA ARG A 285 -9.53 10.67 10.98
C ARG A 285 -10.30 9.65 10.14
N TRP A 286 -10.21 8.37 10.53
CA TRP A 286 -11.05 7.28 10.04
C TRP A 286 -11.20 6.20 11.12
N GLU A 287 -12.27 5.42 11.04
CA GLU A 287 -12.61 4.39 12.03
C GLU A 287 -11.61 3.22 11.99
N GLY A 288 -11.14 2.76 13.15
CA GLY A 288 -10.16 1.69 13.28
C GLY A 288 -8.70 2.14 13.23
N LEU A 289 -8.41 3.44 13.02
CA LEU A 289 -7.04 3.97 13.08
C LEU A 289 -6.42 3.72 14.47
N GLU A 290 -7.21 3.84 15.52
CA GLU A 290 -6.84 3.63 16.92
C GLU A 290 -6.45 2.16 17.23
N GLN A 291 -6.77 1.21 16.36
CA GLN A 291 -6.31 -0.17 16.47
C GLN A 291 -4.94 -0.39 15.82
N ILE A 292 -4.52 0.53 14.97
CA ILE A 292 -3.23 0.48 14.26
C ILE A 292 -2.20 1.34 14.98
N PHE A 293 -2.59 2.53 15.45
CA PHE A 293 -1.75 3.45 16.20
C PHE A 293 -2.51 4.02 17.40
N THR A 294 -1.83 4.21 18.52
CA THR A 294 -2.38 4.93 19.67
C THR A 294 -2.40 6.42 19.35
N VAL A 295 -3.63 7.00 19.32
CA VAL A 295 -3.82 8.44 19.03
C VAL A 295 -3.14 9.28 20.11
N ASP A 296 -2.53 10.38 19.72
CA ASP A 296 -1.74 11.34 20.52
C ASP A 296 -0.42 10.77 21.09
N GLU A 297 -0.20 9.46 21.01
CA GLU A 297 1.04 8.82 21.46
C GLU A 297 1.92 8.30 20.32
N GLU A 298 1.31 7.81 19.24
CA GLU A 298 1.99 7.21 18.07
C GLU A 298 1.61 7.94 16.77
N ILE A 299 0.46 8.65 16.75
CA ILE A 299 -0.04 9.40 15.60
C ILE A 299 -0.86 10.60 16.06
N LEU A 300 -0.80 11.71 15.31
CA LEU A 300 -1.60 12.91 15.55
C LEU A 300 -2.77 12.95 14.55
N ILE A 301 -3.96 13.36 15.00
CA ILE A 301 -5.17 13.37 14.16
C ILE A 301 -5.65 14.79 13.94
N ALA A 302 -5.75 15.19 12.67
CA ALA A 302 -6.23 16.51 12.26
C ALA A 302 -7.52 16.39 11.43
N ASP A 303 -8.54 17.15 11.83
CA ASP A 303 -9.79 17.27 11.10
C ASP A 303 -9.83 18.55 10.23
N CYS A 304 -8.99 19.54 10.54
CA CYS A 304 -8.94 20.83 9.85
C CYS A 304 -7.51 21.45 9.84
N ALA A 305 -7.37 22.54 9.10
CA ALA A 305 -6.09 23.28 9.03
C ALA A 305 -5.64 23.86 10.39
N GLN A 306 -6.59 24.14 11.31
CA GLN A 306 -6.24 24.67 12.63
C GLN A 306 -5.53 23.59 13.46
N ASP A 307 -6.02 22.35 13.45
CA ASP A 307 -5.40 21.24 14.19
C ASP A 307 -3.95 21.03 13.71
N VAL A 308 -3.73 21.03 12.39
CA VAL A 308 -2.38 20.92 11.82
C VAL A 308 -1.50 22.09 12.25
N PHE A 309 -2.03 23.33 12.22
CA PHE A 309 -1.30 24.52 12.63
C PHE A 309 -0.89 24.43 14.11
N ASP A 310 -1.78 23.98 14.98
CA ASP A 310 -1.55 23.84 16.41
C ASP A 310 -0.46 22.76 16.66
N PHE A 311 -0.53 21.60 16.00
CA PHE A 311 0.51 20.58 16.10
C PHE A 311 1.89 21.08 15.64
N LEU A 312 1.96 21.84 14.55
CA LEU A 312 3.23 22.40 14.06
C LEU A 312 3.83 23.45 15.01
N GLY A 313 2.97 24.15 15.76
CA GLY A 313 3.38 25.21 16.69
C GLY A 313 3.63 24.73 18.12
N GLU A 314 2.86 23.76 18.61
CA GLU A 314 2.82 23.36 20.00
C GLU A 314 3.64 22.10 20.30
N THR A 315 3.74 21.16 19.33
CA THR A 315 4.53 19.93 19.52
C THR A 315 6.02 20.21 19.44
N GLY A 316 6.71 20.14 20.58
CA GLY A 316 8.14 20.34 20.68
C GLY A 316 8.98 19.20 20.06
N GLU A 317 10.28 19.41 19.90
CA GLU A 317 11.18 18.40 19.30
C GLU A 317 11.21 17.10 20.12
N GLU A 318 11.23 17.18 21.46
CA GLU A 318 11.28 16.00 22.33
C GLU A 318 9.98 15.20 22.25
N GLU A 319 8.84 15.86 22.28
CA GLU A 319 7.53 15.22 22.14
C GLU A 319 7.36 14.57 20.75
N SER A 320 7.72 15.30 19.70
CA SER A 320 7.71 14.83 18.31
C SER A 320 8.59 13.59 18.15
N ALA A 321 9.78 13.57 18.76
CA ALA A 321 10.67 12.40 18.75
C ALA A 321 10.08 11.22 19.53
N CYS A 322 9.40 11.45 20.66
CA CYS A 322 8.71 10.40 21.41
C CYS A 322 7.58 9.76 20.59
N ILE A 323 6.74 10.58 19.95
CA ILE A 323 5.66 10.10 19.08
C ILE A 323 6.22 9.25 17.93
N ALA A 324 7.24 9.76 17.23
CA ALA A 324 7.88 9.07 16.12
C ALA A 324 8.53 7.73 16.54
N GLY A 325 9.21 7.72 17.68
CA GLY A 325 9.84 6.51 18.23
C GLY A 325 8.83 5.42 18.55
N ARG A 326 7.73 5.77 19.23
CA ARG A 326 6.64 4.81 19.53
C ARG A 326 5.95 4.31 18.27
N ALA A 327 5.65 5.20 17.32
CA ALA A 327 5.08 4.80 16.02
C ALA A 327 5.98 3.81 15.28
N ARG A 328 7.28 4.05 15.30
CA ARG A 328 8.28 3.14 14.70
C ARG A 328 8.30 1.79 15.41
N GLU A 329 8.33 1.74 16.74
CA GLU A 329 8.27 0.50 17.51
C GLU A 329 7.01 -0.31 17.16
N ARG A 330 5.85 0.32 17.08
CA ARG A 330 4.58 -0.30 16.66
C ARG A 330 4.70 -0.91 15.26
N VAL A 331 5.17 -0.14 14.29
CA VAL A 331 5.29 -0.60 12.89
C VAL A 331 6.28 -1.76 12.76
N LEU A 332 7.42 -1.69 13.43
CA LEU A 332 8.40 -2.78 13.42
C LEU A 332 7.87 -4.07 14.10
N ALA A 333 7.04 -3.93 15.11
CA ALA A 333 6.45 -5.07 15.79
C ALA A 333 5.33 -5.76 14.98
N GLU A 334 4.55 -5.01 14.17
CA GLU A 334 3.28 -5.51 13.65
C GLU A 334 3.12 -5.39 12.12
N HIS A 335 3.86 -4.50 11.43
CA HIS A 335 3.57 -4.12 10.05
C HIS A 335 4.76 -4.28 9.09
N THR A 336 5.73 -5.14 9.40
CA THR A 336 6.85 -5.45 8.52
C THR A 336 6.52 -6.55 7.51
N ALA A 337 7.38 -6.66 6.48
CA ALA A 337 7.32 -7.78 5.53
C ALA A 337 7.43 -9.14 6.23
N GLU A 338 8.31 -9.26 7.25
CA GLU A 338 8.45 -10.45 8.07
C GLU A 338 7.12 -10.87 8.71
N ARG A 339 6.43 -9.93 9.37
CA ARG A 339 5.12 -10.19 10.02
C ARG A 339 4.04 -10.60 9.03
N ARG A 340 4.05 -10.01 7.82
CA ARG A 340 3.09 -10.40 6.77
C ARG A 340 3.42 -11.76 6.17
N CYS A 341 4.70 -12.11 6.03
CA CYS A 341 5.08 -13.46 5.61
C CYS A 341 4.66 -14.52 6.63
N GLU A 342 4.92 -14.29 7.93
CA GLU A 342 4.45 -15.17 9.01
C GLU A 342 2.92 -15.31 9.02
N GLN A 343 2.21 -14.22 8.79
CA GLN A 343 0.76 -14.23 8.68
C GLN A 343 0.32 -15.06 7.47
N LEU A 344 0.90 -14.83 6.28
CA LEU A 344 0.58 -15.57 5.06
C LEU A 344 0.83 -17.08 5.23
N GLU A 345 1.97 -17.45 5.78
CA GLU A 345 2.31 -18.86 6.06
C GLU A 345 1.26 -19.54 6.94
N ARG A 346 0.88 -18.91 8.06
CA ARG A 346 -0.17 -19.42 8.95
C ARG A 346 -1.53 -19.53 8.26
N GLU A 347 -1.89 -18.55 7.44
CA GLU A 347 -3.17 -18.57 6.73
C GLU A 347 -3.23 -19.68 5.69
N VAL A 348 -2.12 -19.92 4.97
CA VAL A 348 -2.00 -21.03 4.00
C VAL A 348 -2.05 -22.39 4.71
N GLU A 349 -1.34 -22.55 5.84
CA GLU A 349 -1.36 -23.78 6.63
C GLU A 349 -2.75 -24.10 7.20
N ALA A 350 -3.57 -23.08 7.45
CA ALA A 350 -4.91 -23.23 7.99
C ALA A 350 -5.98 -23.55 6.92
N VAL A 351 -5.65 -23.47 5.63
CA VAL A 351 -6.55 -23.91 4.55
C VAL A 351 -6.59 -25.42 4.52
N PRO A 352 -7.78 -26.07 4.56
CA PRO A 352 -7.88 -27.52 4.43
C PRO A 352 -7.28 -28.01 3.12
N ALA A 353 -6.54 -29.10 3.17
CA ALA A 353 -6.05 -29.75 1.95
C ALA A 353 -7.24 -30.14 1.05
N ARG A 354 -7.12 -29.82 -0.25
CA ARG A 354 -8.14 -30.14 -1.26
C ARG A 354 -8.23 -31.64 -1.52
#